data_8ee51f28682b5727b2b8e11c62b663f3
#
_entry.id   8ee51f28682b5727b2b8e11c62b663f3
#
_cell.length_a   1.000
_cell.length_b   1.000
_cell.length_c   1.000
_cell.angle_alpha   90.00
_cell.angle_beta   90.00
_cell.angle_gamma   90.00
#
_symmetry.space_group_name_H-M   'P 1'
#
loop_
_entity.id
_entity.type
_entity.pdbx_description
1 polymer ?
#
loop_
_entity_poly.entity_id
_entity_poly.type
_entity_poly.pdbx_seq_one_letter_code
_entity_poly.pdbx_strand_id
1 'polypeptide(L)'
;MGPVRERRFLLPGTDRRPADVLVPNWVGGKDAAMDVTIVTPIQAATMPGAANTAGHALDHAYGRKMNGAEEQCRRQGIAFLPMVAETFGGWHSGAEREVKKLGAALARHTDTGQEEGEAISHLWSRMGILLQRGNAAILGNRVPAQPGAYVDGII
;
A
#
# COMPACT_ATOMS: atom_id res chain seq x y z
N MET A 1 1.40 -8.56 20.40
CA MET A 1 0.23 -8.84 19.53
C MET A 1 0.64 -8.49 18.10
N GLY A 2 0.43 -9.38 17.13
CA GLY A 2 0.84 -9.15 15.73
C GLY A 2 -0.15 -8.27 14.95
N PRO A 3 0.21 -7.87 13.70
CA PRO A 3 -0.67 -7.11 12.81
C PRO A 3 -2.00 -7.81 12.56
N VAL A 4 -3.08 -7.04 12.48
CA VAL A 4 -4.43 -7.55 12.22
C VAL A 4 -4.95 -6.98 10.92
N ARG A 5 -5.32 -7.86 9.98
CA ARG A 5 -5.88 -7.49 8.68
C ARG A 5 -7.37 -7.12 8.83
N GLU A 6 -7.79 -6.04 8.17
CA GLU A 6 -9.18 -5.60 8.05
C GLU A 6 -9.96 -5.59 9.39
N ARG A 7 -9.38 -5.03 10.44
CA ARG A 7 -10.03 -4.97 11.75
C ARG A 7 -11.33 -4.16 11.68
N ARG A 8 -12.44 -4.82 12.03
CA ARG A 8 -13.75 -4.16 12.17
C ARG A 8 -13.82 -3.37 13.47
N PHE A 9 -14.74 -2.41 13.51
CA PHE A 9 -15.02 -1.61 14.72
C PHE A 9 -13.80 -0.88 15.29
N LEU A 10 -12.83 -0.54 14.42
CA LEU A 10 -11.70 0.28 14.82
C LEU A 10 -12.14 1.70 15.22
N LEU A 11 -13.23 2.15 14.61
CA LEU A 11 -13.89 3.41 14.93
C LEU A 11 -15.21 3.13 15.67
N PRO A 12 -15.41 3.64 16.89
CA PRO A 12 -16.64 3.44 17.66
C PRO A 12 -17.88 3.90 16.91
N GLY A 13 -18.95 3.12 17.02
CA GLY A 13 -20.26 3.43 16.40
C GLY A 13 -20.35 3.17 14.90
N THR A 14 -19.32 2.60 14.28
CA THR A 14 -19.34 2.21 12.87
C THR A 14 -18.72 0.84 12.65
N ASP A 15 -19.22 0.09 11.67
CA ASP A 15 -18.60 -1.14 11.17
C ASP A 15 -17.57 -0.87 10.08
N ARG A 16 -17.29 0.42 9.78
CA ARG A 16 -16.32 0.84 8.78
C ARG A 16 -14.94 0.30 9.11
N ARG A 17 -14.24 -0.14 8.09
CA ARG A 17 -12.84 -0.54 8.15
C ARG A 17 -12.02 0.64 7.64
N PRO A 18 -11.47 1.47 8.53
CA PRO A 18 -10.75 2.68 8.13
C PRO A 18 -9.40 2.38 7.49
N ALA A 19 -8.92 1.13 7.62
CA ALA A 19 -7.63 0.69 7.11
C ALA A 19 -7.61 -0.83 6.85
N ASP A 20 -6.72 -1.24 5.94
CA ASP A 20 -6.54 -2.65 5.57
C ASP A 20 -5.76 -3.43 6.64
N VAL A 21 -4.82 -2.78 7.32
CA VAL A 21 -3.96 -3.40 8.33
C VAL A 21 -3.87 -2.51 9.58
N LEU A 22 -4.13 -3.09 10.75
CA LEU A 22 -3.80 -2.49 12.04
C LEU A 22 -2.48 -3.08 12.55
N VAL A 23 -1.51 -2.22 12.81
CA VAL A 23 -0.22 -2.59 13.41
C VAL A 23 -0.18 -2.05 14.84
N PRO A 24 -0.28 -2.94 15.84
CA PRO A 24 -0.22 -2.53 17.24
C PRO A 24 1.17 -2.01 17.61
N ASN A 25 1.21 -1.01 18.48
CA ASN A 25 2.45 -0.47 19.06
C ASN A 25 3.49 -0.06 18.00
N TRP A 26 3.03 0.63 16.94
CA TRP A 26 3.87 1.00 15.81
C TRP A 26 4.90 2.08 16.13
N VAL A 27 4.46 3.21 16.66
CA VAL A 27 5.36 4.33 17.02
C VAL A 27 4.93 4.93 18.35
N GLY A 28 5.85 4.98 19.30
CA GLY A 28 5.62 5.62 20.60
C GLY A 28 4.46 5.03 21.41
N GLY A 29 4.25 3.71 21.29
CA GLY A 29 3.16 3.02 21.97
C GLY A 29 1.79 3.17 21.32
N LYS A 30 1.70 3.86 20.19
CA LYS A 30 0.44 4.02 19.44
C LYS A 30 0.28 2.96 18.37
N ASP A 31 -0.93 2.50 18.21
CA ASP A 31 -1.30 1.64 17.08
C ASP A 31 -1.30 2.45 15.78
N ALA A 32 -1.04 1.80 14.65
CA ALA A 32 -1.13 2.39 13.33
C ALA A 32 -2.15 1.66 12.44
N ALA A 33 -3.00 2.43 11.81
CA ALA A 33 -3.97 1.99 10.80
C ALA A 33 -3.39 2.27 9.41
N MET A 34 -2.87 1.24 8.74
CA MET A 34 -2.31 1.33 7.39
C MET A 34 -3.39 1.02 6.35
N ASP A 35 -3.59 1.95 5.42
CA ASP A 35 -4.58 1.84 4.34
C ASP A 35 -3.88 1.86 2.98
N VAL A 36 -3.92 0.74 2.27
CA VAL A 36 -3.21 0.53 1.01
C VAL A 36 -4.07 1.00 -0.15
N THR A 37 -3.51 1.83 -1.00
CA THR A 37 -4.21 2.33 -2.19
C THR A 37 -3.27 2.33 -3.39
N ILE A 38 -3.72 1.71 -4.48
CA ILE A 38 -3.00 1.72 -5.75
C ILE A 38 -3.79 2.61 -6.71
N VAL A 39 -3.10 3.61 -7.28
CA VAL A 39 -3.68 4.56 -8.23
C VAL A 39 -2.98 4.46 -9.57
N THR A 40 -3.68 4.83 -10.64
CA THR A 40 -3.04 5.00 -11.94
C THR A 40 -2.98 6.49 -12.30
N PRO A 41 -1.81 7.01 -12.74
CA PRO A 41 -1.69 8.41 -13.16
C PRO A 41 -2.48 8.74 -14.43
N ILE A 42 -2.87 7.71 -15.20
CA ILE A 42 -3.62 7.87 -16.47
C ILE A 42 -5.14 7.91 -16.30
N GLN A 43 -5.64 8.09 -15.07
CA GLN A 43 -7.07 8.35 -14.87
C GLN A 43 -7.44 9.76 -15.35
N ALA A 44 -8.67 9.92 -15.88
CA ALA A 44 -9.15 11.21 -16.39
C ALA A 44 -9.00 12.35 -15.36
N ALA A 45 -9.23 12.07 -14.08
CA ALA A 45 -9.14 13.06 -13.01
C ALA A 45 -7.69 13.48 -12.66
N THR A 46 -6.70 12.63 -12.86
CA THR A 46 -5.31 12.88 -12.46
C THR A 46 -4.37 13.09 -13.63
N MET A 47 -4.73 12.62 -14.82
CA MET A 47 -3.88 12.66 -16.01
C MET A 47 -3.38 14.07 -16.38
N PRO A 48 -4.19 15.14 -16.36
CA PRO A 48 -3.71 16.49 -16.71
C PRO A 48 -2.61 16.98 -15.74
N GLY A 49 -2.74 16.68 -14.45
CA GLY A 49 -1.72 17.03 -13.46
C GLY A 49 -0.51 16.12 -13.54
N ALA A 50 -0.70 14.83 -13.74
CA ALA A 50 0.37 13.84 -13.85
C ALA A 50 1.25 14.04 -15.10
N ALA A 51 0.69 14.60 -16.18
CA ALA A 51 1.45 14.95 -17.38
C ALA A 51 2.48 16.07 -17.13
N ASN A 52 2.26 16.91 -16.13
CA ASN A 52 3.09 18.07 -15.83
C ASN A 52 3.91 17.92 -14.54
N THR A 53 3.47 17.03 -13.62
CA THR A 53 4.07 16.92 -12.28
C THR A 53 4.22 15.45 -11.90
N ALA A 54 5.45 15.01 -11.73
CA ALA A 54 5.74 13.67 -11.21
C ALA A 54 5.13 13.49 -9.82
N GLY A 55 4.49 12.34 -9.58
CA GLY A 55 3.85 12.03 -8.29
C GLY A 55 2.49 12.69 -8.07
N HIS A 56 1.96 13.48 -9.01
CA HIS A 56 0.66 14.17 -8.85
C HIS A 56 -0.48 13.21 -8.43
N ALA A 57 -0.56 12.04 -9.05
CA ALA A 57 -1.59 11.06 -8.70
C ALA A 57 -1.41 10.48 -7.29
N LEU A 58 -0.17 10.30 -6.85
CA LEU A 58 0.18 9.87 -5.48
C LEU A 58 -0.27 10.92 -4.46
N ASP A 59 0.12 12.18 -4.67
CA ASP A 59 -0.21 13.29 -3.76
C ASP A 59 -1.72 13.50 -3.66
N HIS A 60 -2.41 13.46 -4.80
CA HIS A 60 -3.87 13.57 -4.85
C HIS A 60 -4.57 12.44 -4.07
N ALA A 61 -4.12 11.19 -4.25
CA ALA A 61 -4.70 10.05 -3.54
C ALA A 61 -4.36 10.10 -2.04
N TYR A 62 -3.13 10.47 -1.69
CA TYR A 62 -2.69 10.62 -0.30
C TYR A 62 -3.52 11.67 0.43
N GLY A 63 -3.67 12.87 -0.14
CA GLY A 63 -4.48 13.95 0.44
C GLY A 63 -5.94 13.54 0.65
N ARG A 64 -6.55 12.85 -0.32
CA ARG A 64 -7.90 12.32 -0.20
C ARG A 64 -8.07 11.35 0.96
N LYS A 65 -7.08 10.46 1.18
CA LYS A 65 -7.09 9.48 2.29
C LYS A 65 -6.93 10.18 3.63
N MET A 66 -5.99 11.12 3.73
CA MET A 66 -5.78 11.90 4.95
C MET A 66 -7.06 12.66 5.35
N ASN A 67 -7.68 13.37 4.44
CA ASN A 67 -8.91 14.12 4.70
C ASN A 67 -10.09 13.23 5.13
N GLY A 68 -10.08 11.95 4.76
CA GLY A 68 -11.19 11.02 5.04
C GLY A 68 -11.12 10.29 6.36
N ALA A 69 -9.95 9.92 6.84
CA ALA A 69 -9.80 8.99 7.97
C ALA A 69 -8.86 9.46 9.08
N GLU A 70 -7.93 10.39 8.80
CA GLU A 70 -6.92 10.82 9.78
C GLU A 70 -7.53 11.30 11.08
N GLU A 71 -8.44 12.25 11.03
CA GLU A 71 -9.04 12.86 12.22
C GLU A 71 -9.79 11.83 13.08
N GLN A 72 -10.49 10.88 12.44
CA GLN A 72 -11.22 9.83 13.14
C GLN A 72 -10.27 8.87 13.86
N CYS A 73 -9.19 8.45 13.20
CA CYS A 73 -8.16 7.60 13.81
C CYS A 73 -7.43 8.35 14.93
N ARG A 74 -7.08 9.62 14.72
CA ARG A 74 -6.40 10.48 15.70
C ARG A 74 -7.19 10.61 17.01
N ARG A 75 -8.52 10.76 16.93
CA ARG A 75 -9.41 10.80 18.12
C ARG A 75 -9.38 9.51 18.92
N GLN A 76 -9.05 8.38 18.30
CA GLN A 76 -8.89 7.09 18.97
C GLN A 76 -7.44 6.80 19.38
N GLY A 77 -6.53 7.77 19.27
CA GLY A 77 -5.12 7.58 19.58
C GLY A 77 -4.37 6.71 18.58
N ILE A 78 -4.95 6.45 17.39
CA ILE A 78 -4.41 5.61 16.32
C ILE A 78 -3.75 6.50 15.26
N ALA A 79 -2.54 6.17 14.84
CA ALA A 79 -1.89 6.83 13.71
C ALA A 79 -2.49 6.31 12.39
N PHE A 80 -2.97 7.21 11.53
CA PHE A 80 -3.45 6.82 10.20
C PHE A 80 -2.31 6.97 9.18
N LEU A 81 -2.01 5.90 8.45
CA LEU A 81 -0.88 5.81 7.53
C LEU A 81 -1.36 5.37 6.13
N PRO A 82 -1.64 6.31 5.22
CA PRO A 82 -1.95 5.97 3.83
C PRO A 82 -0.71 5.41 3.12
N MET A 83 -0.82 4.18 2.62
CA MET A 83 0.21 3.48 1.86
C MET A 83 -0.14 3.56 0.37
N VAL A 84 0.19 4.69 -0.25
CA VAL A 84 -0.21 4.99 -1.63
C VAL A 84 0.89 4.62 -2.61
N ALA A 85 0.54 3.83 -3.63
CA ALA A 85 1.42 3.44 -4.73
C ALA A 85 0.77 3.74 -6.10
N GLU A 86 1.59 3.93 -7.11
CA GLU A 86 1.16 3.97 -8.52
C GLU A 86 1.29 2.59 -9.19
N THR A 87 0.41 2.33 -10.16
CA THR A 87 0.46 1.12 -10.99
C THR A 87 1.80 0.91 -11.70
N PHE A 88 2.57 1.98 -11.93
CA PHE A 88 3.89 1.93 -12.56
C PHE A 88 5.05 1.79 -11.57
N GLY A 89 4.77 1.64 -10.27
CA GLY A 89 5.79 1.34 -9.25
C GLY A 89 6.24 2.53 -8.40
N GLY A 90 5.73 3.73 -8.62
CA GLY A 90 5.99 4.90 -7.76
C GLY A 90 5.27 4.73 -6.40
N TRP A 91 5.87 5.28 -5.35
CA TRP A 91 5.29 5.32 -4.00
C TRP A 91 5.27 6.75 -3.48
N HIS A 92 4.22 7.09 -2.75
CA HIS A 92 4.16 8.38 -2.05
C HIS A 92 5.22 8.43 -0.95
N SER A 93 5.89 9.57 -0.78
CA SER A 93 6.97 9.74 0.21
C SER A 93 6.55 9.39 1.65
N GLY A 94 5.27 9.56 1.99
CA GLY A 94 4.70 9.10 3.26
C GLY A 94 4.80 7.59 3.42
N ALA A 95 4.39 6.84 2.40
CA ALA A 95 4.49 5.38 2.40
C ALA A 95 5.95 4.91 2.41
N GLU A 96 6.83 5.57 1.67
CA GLU A 96 8.27 5.24 1.67
C GLU A 96 8.89 5.34 3.07
N ARG A 97 8.55 6.39 3.82
CA ARG A 97 9.02 6.54 5.21
C ARG A 97 8.58 5.38 6.11
N GLU A 98 7.33 4.95 5.97
CA GLU A 98 6.80 3.86 6.79
C GLU A 98 7.40 2.50 6.38
N VAL A 99 7.64 2.26 5.08
CA VAL A 99 8.33 1.06 4.60
C VAL A 99 9.77 0.99 5.13
N LYS A 100 10.49 2.11 5.17
CA LYS A 100 11.83 2.17 5.76
C LYS A 100 11.80 1.82 7.26
N LYS A 101 10.85 2.36 8.03
CA LYS A 101 10.67 2.00 9.45
C LYS A 101 10.35 0.52 9.63
N LEU A 102 9.51 -0.05 8.75
CA LEU A 102 9.17 -1.47 8.78
C LEU A 102 10.41 -2.34 8.51
N GLY A 103 11.21 -1.99 7.50
CA GLY A 103 12.47 -2.68 7.19
C GLY A 103 13.45 -2.63 8.36
N ALA A 104 13.62 -1.46 8.97
CA ALA A 104 14.45 -1.30 10.17
C ALA A 104 13.94 -2.12 11.37
N ALA A 105 12.60 -2.21 11.54
CA ALA A 105 12.01 -3.05 12.58
C ALA A 105 12.25 -4.54 12.30
N LEU A 106 12.10 -4.98 11.07
CA LEU A 106 12.36 -6.37 10.65
C LEU A 106 13.81 -6.76 10.91
N ALA A 107 14.77 -5.92 10.51
CA ALA A 107 16.20 -6.19 10.75
C ALA A 107 16.53 -6.39 12.25
N ARG A 108 15.89 -5.61 13.13
CA ARG A 108 16.10 -5.74 14.59
C ARG A 108 15.44 -6.98 15.21
N HIS A 109 14.40 -7.52 14.59
CA HIS A 109 13.61 -8.64 15.15
C HIS A 109 13.94 -9.99 14.52
N THR A 110 14.72 -10.03 13.47
CA THR A 110 15.20 -11.28 12.87
C THR A 110 16.61 -11.59 13.39
N ASP A 111 16.77 -12.75 14.04
CA ASP A 111 18.08 -13.29 14.46
C ASP A 111 18.99 -13.67 13.26
N THR A 112 18.65 -13.22 12.07
CA THR A 112 19.35 -13.58 10.82
C THR A 112 20.63 -12.78 10.59
N GLY A 113 20.94 -11.80 11.44
CA GLY A 113 22.08 -10.90 11.22
C GLY A 113 21.95 -10.02 9.98
N GLN A 114 20.74 -9.90 9.42
CA GLN A 114 20.47 -9.12 8.23
C GLN A 114 20.65 -7.63 8.52
N GLU A 115 21.41 -6.94 7.69
CA GLU A 115 21.56 -5.48 7.79
C GLU A 115 20.25 -4.75 7.44
N GLU A 116 20.04 -3.59 8.07
CA GLU A 116 18.82 -2.78 7.87
C GLU A 116 18.60 -2.44 6.39
N GLY A 117 19.66 -2.06 5.68
CA GLY A 117 19.59 -1.73 4.25
C GLY A 117 19.13 -2.91 3.38
N GLU A 118 19.58 -4.10 3.73
CA GLU A 118 19.20 -5.34 3.04
C GLU A 118 17.72 -5.68 3.31
N ALA A 119 17.28 -5.59 4.57
CA ALA A 119 15.88 -5.81 4.93
C ALA A 119 14.94 -4.85 4.20
N ILE A 120 15.31 -3.56 4.11
CA ILE A 120 14.56 -2.54 3.36
C ILE A 120 14.53 -2.90 1.86
N SER A 121 15.65 -3.29 1.27
CA SER A 121 15.75 -3.65 -0.15
C SER A 121 14.88 -4.87 -0.49
N HIS A 122 14.93 -5.91 0.35
CA HIS A 122 14.08 -7.09 0.21
C HIS A 122 12.60 -6.74 0.29
N LEU A 123 12.22 -5.86 1.22
CA LEU A 123 10.84 -5.42 1.38
C LEU A 123 10.34 -4.69 0.12
N TRP A 124 11.12 -3.76 -0.42
CA TRP A 124 10.82 -3.06 -1.67
C TRP A 124 10.68 -4.00 -2.85
N SER A 125 11.59 -4.95 -3.00
CA SER A 125 11.55 -5.95 -4.07
C SER A 125 10.27 -6.78 -4.00
N ARG A 126 9.89 -7.25 -2.82
CA ARG A 126 8.65 -8.02 -2.62
C ARG A 126 7.41 -7.19 -2.92
N MET A 127 7.36 -5.94 -2.46
CA MET A 127 6.24 -5.04 -2.70
C MET A 127 6.08 -4.73 -4.20
N GLY A 128 7.20 -4.48 -4.90
CA GLY A 128 7.20 -4.28 -6.35
C GLY A 128 6.67 -5.49 -7.12
N ILE A 129 7.12 -6.69 -6.77
CA ILE A 129 6.63 -7.94 -7.38
C ILE A 129 5.12 -8.12 -7.14
N LEU A 130 4.65 -7.88 -5.92
CA LEU A 130 3.22 -8.00 -5.58
C LEU A 130 2.38 -6.98 -6.35
N LEU A 131 2.86 -5.76 -6.49
CA LEU A 131 2.19 -4.71 -7.27
C LEU A 131 2.05 -5.14 -8.74
N GLN A 132 3.13 -5.61 -9.37
CA GLN A 132 3.10 -6.04 -10.77
C GLN A 132 2.23 -7.29 -10.99
N ARG A 133 2.26 -8.24 -10.06
CA ARG A 133 1.35 -9.41 -10.10
C ARG A 133 -0.12 -8.98 -10.00
N GLY A 134 -0.44 -8.03 -9.11
CA GLY A 134 -1.78 -7.48 -8.98
C GLY A 134 -2.24 -6.80 -10.27
N ASN A 135 -1.39 -5.97 -10.87
CA ASN A 135 -1.67 -5.32 -12.14
C ASN A 135 -1.91 -6.34 -13.27
N ALA A 136 -1.07 -7.36 -13.38
CA ALA A 136 -1.22 -8.41 -14.38
C ALA A 136 -2.52 -9.20 -14.20
N ALA A 137 -2.90 -9.51 -12.96
CA ALA A 137 -4.17 -10.21 -12.66
C ALA A 137 -5.38 -9.35 -13.05
N ILE A 138 -5.37 -8.05 -12.78
CA ILE A 138 -6.45 -7.13 -13.17
C ILE A 138 -6.57 -7.05 -14.70
N LEU A 139 -5.45 -6.97 -15.42
CA LEU A 139 -5.44 -6.95 -16.89
C LEU A 139 -5.93 -8.26 -17.45
N GLY A 140 -5.43 -9.40 -16.95
CA GLY A 140 -5.85 -10.74 -17.38
C GLY A 140 -7.35 -10.97 -17.20
N ASN A 141 -7.93 -10.49 -16.11
CA ASN A 141 -9.37 -10.60 -15.87
C ASN A 141 -10.23 -9.70 -16.77
N ARG A 142 -9.65 -8.70 -17.43
CA ARG A 142 -10.35 -7.78 -18.34
C ARG A 142 -10.25 -8.18 -19.80
N VAL A 143 -9.31 -9.07 -20.15
CA VAL A 143 -9.22 -9.63 -21.51
C VAL A 143 -10.22 -10.77 -21.59
N PRO A 144 -11.26 -10.68 -22.47
CA PRO A 144 -12.16 -11.83 -22.70
C PRO A 144 -11.32 -13.02 -23.12
N ALA A 145 -11.60 -14.20 -22.58
CA ALA A 145 -11.02 -15.43 -23.06
C ALA A 145 -11.35 -15.53 -24.56
N GLN A 146 -10.33 -15.47 -25.43
CA GLN A 146 -10.54 -15.69 -26.86
C GLN A 146 -11.00 -17.12 -27.04
N PRO A 147 -12.21 -17.39 -27.58
CA PRO A 147 -12.59 -18.75 -27.92
C PRO A 147 -11.67 -19.18 -29.06
N GLY A 148 -10.77 -20.15 -28.79
CA GLY A 148 -10.01 -20.83 -29.83
C GLY A 148 -8.52 -20.56 -29.96
N ALA A 149 -7.85 -19.93 -29.00
CA ALA A 149 -6.39 -19.97 -28.94
C ALA A 149 -5.93 -21.33 -28.37
N TYR A 150 -6.10 -22.39 -29.13
CA TYR A 150 -5.34 -23.60 -28.94
C TYR A 150 -3.89 -23.28 -29.30
N VAL A 151 -3.05 -23.22 -28.30
CA VAL A 151 -1.59 -23.27 -28.52
C VAL A 151 -1.26 -24.73 -28.84
N ASP A 152 -1.38 -25.07 -30.13
CA ASP A 152 -0.77 -26.28 -30.64
C ASP A 152 0.75 -26.17 -30.53
N GLY A 153 1.31 -27.02 -29.71
CA GLY A 153 2.65 -27.54 -29.89
C GLY A 153 3.82 -26.62 -29.65
N ILE A 154 4.36 -26.61 -28.43
CA ILE A 154 5.81 -26.61 -28.26
C ILE A 154 6.15 -27.86 -27.45
N ILE A 155 6.67 -28.84 -28.19
CA ILE A 155 7.40 -30.00 -27.69
C ILE A 155 8.71 -29.52 -27.08
#